data_525e8276ba308a94e8bdf20f31c838ea
#
_entry.id   525e8276ba308a94e8bdf20f31c838ea
#
_cell.length_a   1.000
_cell.length_b   1.000
_cell.length_c   1.000
_cell.angle_alpha   90.00
_cell.angle_beta   90.00
_cell.angle_gamma   90.00
#
_symmetry.space_group_name_H-M   'P 1'
#
loop_
_entity.id
_entity.type
_entity.pdbx_description
1 polymer ?
#
loop_
_entity_poly.entity_id
_entity_poly.type
_entity_poly.pdbx_seq_one_letter_code
_entity_poly.pdbx_strand_id
1 'polypeptide(L)'
;MEHTLEISPSVRKIDPWARTDFMMAEPKVVAFDYDETISDNESAWLQVMLLLERQGYHCIVVTWRTPTTHPEDLKFLVDKGFGVFYTSGQAKQVYMAKQNIRVDIWVDDNPFAILNNAN
;
A
#
# COMPACT_ATOMS: atom_id res chain seq x y z
N MET A 1 5.24 17.24 -9.82
CA MET A 1 5.22 17.71 -9.55
C MET A 1 5.40 17.94 -9.29
N GLU A 2 5.15 17.35 -9.55
CA GLU A 2 5.06 17.75 -9.42
C GLU A 2 5.10 17.62 -9.06
N HIS A 3 5.21 17.23 -9.43
CA HIS A 3 5.23 17.57 -9.19
C HIS A 3 5.13 17.40 -8.78
N THR A 4 4.44 16.86 -8.52
CA THR A 4 4.20 17.10 -8.28
C THR A 4 4.09 17.20 -8.28
N LEU A 5 3.75 16.98 -8.50
CA LEU A 5 3.53 17.37 -8.54
C LEU A 5 3.25 17.66 -8.61
N GLU A 6 2.89 17.55 -8.71
CA GLU A 6 2.43 17.92 -8.78
C GLU A 6 2.20 18.00 -8.99
N ILE A 7 2.02 17.91 -9.25
CA ILE A 7 1.53 18.08 -9.45
C ILE A 7 1.08 18.05 -9.42
N SER A 8 0.66 18.10 -9.19
CA SER A 8 -0.05 18.23 -9.25
C SER A 8 -0.48 17.83 -9.74
N PRO A 9 -0.71 17.42 -9.26
CA PRO A 9 -1.20 16.38 -10.06
C PRO A 9 -1.85 16.74 -11.32
N SER A 10 -2.66 17.39 -11.28
CA SER A 10 -3.27 17.83 -12.46
C SER A 10 -2.33 18.48 -13.37
N VAL A 11 -1.19 18.60 -12.87
CA VAL A 11 -0.20 19.30 -13.62
C VAL A 11 0.37 18.50 -14.75
N ARG A 12 0.06 17.23 -14.82
CA ARG A 12 0.57 16.44 -15.92
C ARG A 12 -0.05 16.86 -17.21
N LYS A 13 0.78 17.01 -18.23
CA LYS A 13 0.28 17.32 -19.55
C LYS A 13 -0.26 16.04 -20.17
N ILE A 14 -1.34 16.18 -20.86
CA ILE A 14 -1.94 15.03 -21.52
C ILE A 14 -1.42 14.94 -22.93
N ASP A 15 -0.85 13.79 -23.21
CA ASP A 15 -0.48 13.43 -24.56
C ASP A 15 -1.63 12.63 -25.12
N PRO A 16 -2.32 13.15 -26.11
CA PRO A 16 -3.54 12.51 -26.59
C PRO A 16 -3.30 11.10 -27.09
N TRP A 17 -2.06 10.77 -27.40
CA TRP A 17 -1.81 9.48 -28.01
C TRP A 17 -1.47 8.42 -27.03
N ALA A 18 -0.31 8.53 -26.45
CA ALA A 18 0.22 7.47 -25.64
C ALA A 18 -0.05 7.67 -24.19
N ARG A 19 -0.44 8.87 -23.82
CA ARG A 19 -0.47 9.24 -22.42
C ARG A 19 -1.86 9.35 -21.85
N THR A 20 -2.85 9.33 -22.71
CA THR A 20 -4.20 9.55 -22.22
C THR A 20 -4.60 8.49 -21.22
N ASP A 21 -4.41 7.23 -21.57
CA ASP A 21 -4.75 6.15 -20.64
C ASP A 21 -3.93 6.22 -19.38
N PHE A 22 -2.65 6.50 -19.52
CA PHE A 22 -1.77 6.62 -18.38
C PHE A 22 -2.23 7.75 -17.45
N MET A 23 -2.57 8.88 -18.02
CA MET A 23 -2.98 10.04 -17.24
C MET A 23 -4.29 9.80 -16.52
N MET A 24 -5.14 8.95 -17.07
CA MET A 24 -6.42 8.63 -16.48
C MET A 24 -6.32 7.46 -15.52
N ALA A 25 -5.23 6.73 -15.55
CA ALA A 25 -5.08 5.57 -14.71
C ALA A 25 -4.79 5.99 -13.28
N GLU A 26 -5.37 5.27 -12.35
CA GLU A 26 -5.04 5.48 -10.94
C GLU A 26 -3.68 4.88 -10.63
N PRO A 27 -3.00 5.40 -9.61
CA PRO A 27 -1.74 4.82 -9.19
C PRO A 27 -1.91 3.35 -8.82
N LYS A 28 -0.91 2.55 -9.14
CA LYS A 28 -0.92 1.18 -8.67
C LYS A 28 -0.76 1.14 -7.18
N VAL A 29 -1.53 0.27 -6.54
CA VAL A 29 -1.51 0.10 -5.10
C VAL A 29 -0.61 -1.07 -4.75
N VAL A 30 0.36 -0.80 -3.87
CA VAL A 30 1.29 -1.82 -3.37
C VAL A 30 0.95 -2.04 -1.90
N ALA A 31 0.60 -3.26 -1.54
CA ALA A 31 0.26 -3.60 -0.16
C ALA A 31 1.39 -4.39 0.47
N PHE A 32 1.83 -3.93 1.62
CA PHE A 32 2.94 -4.54 2.36
C PHE A 32 2.43 -5.22 3.61
N ASP A 33 2.90 -6.43 3.85
CA ASP A 33 2.68 -7.10 5.11
C ASP A 33 3.57 -6.48 6.18
N TYR A 34 3.14 -6.53 7.44
CA TYR A 34 3.96 -6.01 8.53
C TYR A 34 4.80 -7.11 9.17
N ASP A 35 4.16 -8.16 9.71
CA ASP A 35 4.89 -9.19 10.45
C ASP A 35 5.79 -9.98 9.52
N GLU A 36 7.06 -10.10 9.88
CA GLU A 36 8.05 -10.84 9.12
C GLU A 36 8.31 -10.29 7.72
N THR A 37 7.81 -9.09 7.44
CA THR A 37 8.18 -8.33 6.26
C THR A 37 8.72 -6.99 6.73
N ILE A 38 7.86 -6.01 6.95
CA ILE A 38 8.33 -4.70 7.43
C ILE A 38 9.02 -4.84 8.78
N SER A 39 8.48 -5.66 9.68
CA SER A 39 9.02 -5.77 11.04
C SER A 39 10.43 -6.32 11.06
N ASP A 40 10.86 -7.03 10.03
CA ASP A 40 12.21 -7.56 9.98
C ASP A 40 13.26 -6.47 9.82
N ASN A 41 12.91 -5.38 9.16
CA ASN A 41 13.82 -4.24 8.99
C ASN A 41 12.99 -3.01 8.69
N GLU A 42 12.44 -2.41 9.73
CA GLU A 42 11.50 -1.31 9.57
C GLU A 42 12.09 -0.13 8.82
N SER A 43 13.34 0.18 9.09
CA SER A 43 13.98 1.31 8.44
C SER A 43 14.12 1.10 6.93
N ALA A 44 14.54 -0.09 6.54
CA ALA A 44 14.73 -0.39 5.12
C ALA A 44 13.39 -0.37 4.38
N TRP A 45 12.38 -1.01 4.94
CA TRP A 45 11.08 -1.06 4.29
C TRP A 45 10.42 0.31 4.23
N LEU A 46 10.59 1.12 5.27
CA LEU A 46 10.07 2.47 5.22
C LEU A 46 10.70 3.26 4.07
N GLN A 47 12.01 3.10 3.87
CA GLN A 47 12.67 3.77 2.76
C GLN A 47 12.16 3.29 1.41
N VAL A 48 11.92 1.99 1.28
CA VAL A 48 11.37 1.43 0.05
C VAL A 48 9.99 2.02 -0.22
N MET A 49 9.14 2.06 0.80
CA MET A 49 7.79 2.59 0.64
C MET A 49 7.81 4.06 0.26
N LEU A 50 8.67 4.84 0.91
CA LEU A 50 8.77 6.26 0.58
C LEU A 50 9.29 6.48 -0.84
N LEU A 51 10.23 5.65 -1.27
CA LEU A 51 10.73 5.72 -2.63
C LEU A 51 9.63 5.42 -3.63
N LEU A 52 8.86 4.36 -3.39
CA LEU A 52 7.78 3.99 -4.28
C LEU A 52 6.72 5.09 -4.37
N GLU A 53 6.41 5.72 -3.23
CA GLU A 53 5.47 6.84 -3.24
C GLU A 53 5.97 7.97 -4.12
N ARG A 54 7.25 8.26 -4.04
CA ARG A 54 7.82 9.30 -4.89
C ARG A 54 7.78 8.94 -6.37
N GLN A 55 7.71 7.66 -6.67
CA GLN A 55 7.64 7.19 -8.05
C GLN A 55 6.20 7.01 -8.53
N GLY A 56 5.22 7.40 -7.72
CA GLY A 56 3.83 7.39 -8.16
C GLY A 56 3.03 6.17 -7.74
N TYR A 57 3.60 5.29 -6.94
CA TYR A 57 2.85 4.17 -6.39
C TYR A 57 2.14 4.60 -5.12
N HIS A 58 1.05 3.93 -4.80
CA HIS A 58 0.35 4.16 -3.54
C HIS A 58 0.61 2.97 -2.63
N CYS A 59 1.33 3.21 -1.55
CA CYS A 59 1.72 2.14 -0.62
C CYS A 59 0.79 2.09 0.57
N ILE A 60 0.35 0.89 0.92
CA ILE A 60 -0.47 0.64 2.10
C ILE A 60 0.08 -0.55 2.85
N VAL A 61 -0.35 -0.73 4.08
CA VAL A 61 0.02 -1.87 4.91
C VAL A 61 -1.24 -2.68 5.17
N VAL A 62 -1.17 -3.98 4.94
CA VAL A 62 -2.29 -4.89 5.18
C VAL A 62 -1.80 -6.04 6.04
N THR A 63 -2.35 -6.16 7.23
CA THR A 63 -1.89 -7.13 8.22
C THR A 63 -3.05 -7.99 8.72
N TRP A 64 -2.73 -9.25 9.06
CA TRP A 64 -3.70 -10.16 9.68
C TRP A 64 -4.03 -9.78 11.12
N ARG A 65 -3.26 -8.87 11.73
CA ARG A 65 -3.52 -8.47 13.11
C ARG A 65 -4.90 -7.87 13.28
N THR A 66 -5.37 -7.86 14.53
CA THR A 66 -6.54 -7.06 14.89
C THR A 66 -6.07 -5.66 15.27
N PRO A 67 -6.96 -4.66 15.23
CA PRO A 67 -6.57 -3.29 15.58
C PRO A 67 -6.06 -3.14 17.01
N THR A 68 -6.35 -4.12 17.87
CA THR A 68 -5.94 -4.04 19.28
C THR A 68 -4.69 -4.85 19.59
N THR A 69 -4.12 -5.54 18.59
CA THR A 69 -2.95 -6.37 18.79
C THR A 69 -1.70 -5.52 18.59
N HIS A 70 -1.16 -5.00 19.70
CA HIS A 70 0.07 -4.20 19.71
C HIS A 70 0.06 -3.13 18.60
N PRO A 71 -0.94 -2.25 18.61
CA PRO A 71 -1.03 -1.22 17.56
C PRO A 71 0.14 -0.25 17.57
N GLU A 72 0.83 -0.15 18.70
CA GLU A 72 1.99 0.72 18.80
C GLU A 72 3.09 0.30 17.83
N ASP A 73 3.13 -0.98 17.43
CA ASP A 73 4.16 -1.47 16.52
C ASP A 73 4.05 -0.80 15.15
N LEU A 74 2.84 -0.46 14.72
CA LEU A 74 2.61 0.12 13.40
C LEU A 74 2.44 1.62 13.42
N LYS A 75 2.57 2.23 14.60
CA LYS A 75 2.31 3.66 14.74
C LYS A 75 3.22 4.50 13.83
N PHE A 76 4.47 4.09 13.67
CA PHE A 76 5.39 4.87 12.84
C PHE A 76 4.93 4.93 11.39
N LEU A 77 4.25 3.91 10.91
CA LEU A 77 3.71 3.91 9.55
C LEU A 77 2.53 4.85 9.43
N VAL A 78 1.64 4.82 10.43
CA VAL A 78 0.51 5.73 10.47
C VAL A 78 1.00 7.16 10.54
N ASP A 79 2.02 7.41 11.37
CA ASP A 79 2.57 8.75 11.53
C ASP A 79 3.18 9.29 10.24
N LYS A 80 3.65 8.39 9.38
CA LYS A 80 4.19 8.79 8.07
C LYS A 80 3.11 8.93 7.01
N GLY A 81 1.87 8.67 7.37
CA GLY A 81 0.75 8.88 6.46
C GLY A 81 0.32 7.65 5.67
N PHE A 82 0.88 6.50 5.95
CA PHE A 82 0.47 5.28 5.24
C PHE A 82 -0.82 4.75 5.82
N GLY A 83 -1.71 4.26 4.94
CA GLY A 83 -2.91 3.55 5.38
C GLY A 83 -2.54 2.19 5.92
N VAL A 84 -3.09 1.84 7.08
CA VAL A 84 -2.86 0.54 7.71
C VAL A 84 -4.21 -0.15 7.86
N PHE A 85 -4.32 -1.36 7.35
CA PHE A 85 -5.56 -2.12 7.35
C PHE A 85 -5.37 -3.42 8.12
N TYR A 86 -6.21 -3.61 9.13
CA TYR A 86 -6.18 -4.79 10.00
C TYR A 86 -7.29 -5.73 9.55
N THR A 87 -6.92 -6.87 9.00
CA THR A 87 -7.94 -7.79 8.46
C THR A 87 -8.49 -8.75 9.50
N SER A 88 -7.89 -8.81 10.67
CA SER A 88 -8.31 -9.68 11.77
C SER A 88 -8.39 -11.14 11.32
N GLY A 89 -7.40 -11.57 10.58
CA GLY A 89 -7.32 -12.96 10.13
C GLY A 89 -8.10 -13.27 8.88
N GLN A 90 -8.80 -12.30 8.30
CA GLN A 90 -9.49 -12.54 7.04
C GLN A 90 -8.49 -12.50 5.89
N ALA A 91 -8.77 -13.27 4.83
CA ALA A 91 -7.97 -13.23 3.62
C ALA A 91 -7.77 -11.78 3.18
N LYS A 92 -6.54 -11.39 2.96
CA LYS A 92 -6.22 -9.98 2.75
C LYS A 92 -6.88 -9.42 1.50
N GLN A 93 -6.87 -10.20 0.42
CA GLN A 93 -7.49 -9.73 -0.83
C GLN A 93 -8.98 -9.52 -0.67
N VAL A 94 -9.65 -10.44 0.02
CA VAL A 94 -11.10 -10.34 0.25
C VAL A 94 -11.41 -9.10 1.10
N TYR A 95 -10.63 -8.92 2.17
CA TYR A 95 -10.83 -7.77 3.05
C TYR A 95 -10.68 -6.46 2.27
N MET A 96 -9.61 -6.34 1.49
CA MET A 96 -9.38 -5.10 0.75
C MET A 96 -10.44 -4.85 -0.31
N ALA A 97 -10.96 -5.91 -0.93
CA ALA A 97 -12.05 -5.76 -1.88
C ALA A 97 -13.29 -5.20 -1.21
N LYS A 98 -13.55 -5.62 0.04
CA LYS A 98 -14.67 -5.07 0.81
C LYS A 98 -14.47 -3.60 1.15
N GLN A 99 -13.22 -3.16 1.22
CA GLN A 99 -12.91 -1.75 1.40
C GLN A 99 -12.93 -0.98 0.09
N ASN A 100 -13.27 -1.66 -0.99
CA ASN A 100 -13.30 -1.06 -2.33
C ASN A 100 -11.92 -0.60 -2.79
N ILE A 101 -10.91 -1.33 -2.36
CA ILE A 101 -9.53 -1.03 -2.73
C ILE A 101 -8.96 -2.21 -3.49
N ARG A 102 -8.51 -1.94 -4.71
CA ARG A 102 -7.83 -2.93 -5.52
C ARG A 102 -6.34 -2.87 -5.23
N VAL A 103 -5.76 -3.99 -4.86
CA VAL A 103 -4.32 -4.10 -4.65
C VAL A 103 -3.71 -4.70 -5.91
N ASP A 104 -2.72 -4.01 -6.46
CA ASP A 104 -2.07 -4.46 -7.69
C ASP A 104 -0.83 -5.30 -7.41
N ILE A 105 -0.12 -5.00 -6.35
CA ILE A 105 1.13 -5.70 -6.01
C ILE A 105 1.13 -6.00 -4.52
N TRP A 106 1.44 -7.25 -4.18
CA TRP A 106 1.53 -7.68 -2.79
C TRP A 106 2.99 -7.95 -2.44
N VAL A 107 3.44 -7.41 -1.33
CA VAL A 107 4.74 -7.71 -0.74
C VAL A 107 4.47 -8.38 0.59
N ASP A 108 4.56 -9.70 0.61
CA ASP A 108 4.11 -10.49 1.75
C ASP A 108 4.94 -11.75 1.82
N ASP A 109 5.52 -12.03 2.98
CA ASP A 109 6.31 -13.24 3.19
C ASP A 109 5.45 -14.50 3.26
N ASN A 110 4.14 -14.32 3.44
CA ASN A 110 3.21 -15.44 3.54
C ASN A 110 2.07 -15.25 2.52
N PRO A 111 2.30 -15.61 1.26
CA PRO A 111 1.25 -15.43 0.24
C PRO A 111 -0.06 -16.14 0.55
N PHE A 112 -0.01 -17.19 1.36
CA PHE A 112 -1.23 -17.89 1.77
C PHE A 112 -2.23 -16.92 2.39
N ALA A 113 -1.74 -15.94 3.14
CA ALA A 113 -2.59 -14.98 3.86
C ALA A 113 -3.35 -14.05 2.92
N ILE A 114 -2.92 -13.94 1.67
CA ILE A 114 -3.58 -13.06 0.71
C ILE A 114 -4.91 -13.66 0.30
N LEU A 115 -4.95 -14.96 0.07
CA LEU A 115 -6.10 -15.65 -0.51
C LEU A 115 -6.88 -16.46 0.51
N ASN A 116 -6.38 -16.64 1.72
CA ASN A 116 -6.98 -17.54 2.70
C ASN A 116 -7.13 -16.83 4.05
N ASN A 117 -8.16 -17.27 4.78
CA ASN A 117 -8.35 -16.81 6.15
C ASN A 117 -7.36 -17.51 7.07
N ALA A 118 -7.03 -16.85 8.16
CA ALA A 118 -6.31 -17.49 9.26
C ALA A 118 -7.24 -18.51 9.92
N ASN A 119 -6.66 -19.54 10.52
CA ASN A 119 -7.45 -20.56 11.20
C ASN A 119 -8.00 -20.06 12.51
#